data_a794c69572c0aa2a35bae92e9288050d
#
_entry.id   a794c69572c0aa2a35bae92e9288050d
#
_cell.length_a   1.000
_cell.length_b   1.000
_cell.length_c   1.000
_cell.angle_alpha   90.00
_cell.angle_beta   90.00
_cell.angle_gamma   90.00
#
_symmetry.space_group_name_H-M   'P 1'
#
loop_
_entity.id
_entity.type
_entity.pdbx_description
1 polymer ?
#
loop_
_entity_poly.entity_id
_entity_poly.type
_entity_poly.pdbx_seq_one_letter_code
_entity_poly.pdbx_strand_id
1 'polypeptide(L)'
;MAFEAAGTRALFGAGKPETKPCGKTGKVLEVKGIMITAPKKNIYSVLSIMEGAGLEVADITISGVGDYYEVRNNVLDKKVGAIINIGHETTNVSVYNKGCIMNTETIQLGGTNIDKDLAYMFNINIFDARVIKEKFASSHKRFIALNDIYMVKNTAGEEIKLNQIEVTEIVMDRIVEILNLARKQILLLTKQNISYIVITGGLTEIRAFKNLVYEIFGKDVIIYTEDTLGVRNNKYTTAVGMIKYFADKMETRGKEYSMVDREDEELLINPNNKNKKDRTKITKIFGSFIGTKED
;
A
#
# COMPACT_ATOMS: atom_id res chain seq x y z
N MET A 1 6.34 18.73 -2.76
CA MET A 1 4.88 18.58 -2.87
C MET A 1 4.62 17.81 -4.16
N ALA A 2 4.18 16.57 -4.06
CA ALA A 2 3.83 15.78 -5.24
C ALA A 2 2.32 15.90 -5.46
N PHE A 3 1.90 15.96 -6.71
CA PHE A 3 0.49 16.08 -7.07
C PHE A 3 0.11 14.83 -7.85
N GLU A 4 -0.92 14.15 -7.40
CA GLU A 4 -1.56 13.09 -8.15
C GLU A 4 -3.04 13.43 -8.29
N ALA A 5 -3.55 13.43 -9.52
CA ALA A 5 -4.96 13.63 -9.81
C ALA A 5 -5.61 12.27 -10.06
N ALA A 6 -6.05 11.61 -8.99
CA ALA A 6 -6.83 10.40 -9.12
C ALA A 6 -8.27 10.77 -9.53
N GLY A 7 -8.76 10.23 -10.64
CA GLY A 7 -10.13 10.39 -11.11
C GLY A 7 -10.43 11.72 -11.80
N THR A 8 -9.52 12.23 -12.59
CA THR A 8 -9.71 13.46 -13.36
C THR A 8 -10.83 13.30 -14.40
N ARG A 9 -11.85 14.15 -14.35
CA ARG A 9 -12.84 14.31 -15.40
C ARG A 9 -12.66 15.66 -16.06
N ALA A 10 -12.38 15.68 -17.34
CA ALA A 10 -12.33 16.90 -18.13
C ALA A 10 -13.73 17.25 -18.68
N LEU A 11 -14.13 18.51 -18.52
CA LEU A 11 -15.35 19.06 -19.11
C LEU A 11 -14.94 20.00 -20.24
N PHE A 12 -15.42 19.71 -21.45
CA PHE A 12 -15.26 20.59 -22.61
C PHE A 12 -16.56 21.35 -22.87
N GLY A 13 -16.66 22.59 -22.37
CA GLY A 13 -17.85 23.42 -22.49
C GLY A 13 -19.06 22.89 -21.71
N ALA A 14 -20.29 23.22 -22.13
CA ALA A 14 -21.55 22.78 -21.51
C ALA A 14 -21.88 21.28 -21.75
N GLY A 15 -20.89 20.46 -22.06
CA GLY A 15 -21.01 19.05 -22.42
C GLY A 15 -20.92 18.07 -21.25
N LYS A 16 -21.09 16.78 -21.57
CA LYS A 16 -20.89 15.68 -20.61
C LYS A 16 -19.44 15.56 -20.18
N PRO A 17 -19.15 15.12 -18.93
CA PRO A 17 -17.80 14.85 -18.49
C PRO A 17 -17.11 13.82 -19.40
N GLU A 18 -15.88 14.14 -19.82
CA GLU A 18 -15.09 13.26 -20.67
C GLU A 18 -14.05 12.52 -19.81
N THR A 19 -13.95 11.22 -19.96
CA THR A 19 -12.99 10.38 -19.23
C THR A 19 -11.65 10.22 -19.96
N LYS A 20 -11.64 10.39 -21.29
CA LYS A 20 -10.42 10.34 -22.12
C LYS A 20 -10.32 11.63 -22.95
N PRO A 21 -9.81 12.73 -22.36
CA PRO A 21 -9.76 14.04 -23.01
C PRO A 21 -8.64 14.19 -24.04
N CYS A 22 -7.71 13.24 -24.10
CA CYS A 22 -6.53 13.31 -24.97
C CYS A 22 -6.94 13.45 -26.46
N GLY A 23 -6.34 14.43 -27.17
CA GLY A 23 -6.64 14.71 -28.56
C GLY A 23 -7.93 15.52 -28.84
N LYS A 24 -8.66 15.93 -27.81
CA LYS A 24 -9.86 16.78 -27.94
C LYS A 24 -9.51 18.25 -27.81
N THR A 25 -10.16 19.11 -28.61
CA THR A 25 -10.02 20.57 -28.55
C THR A 25 -11.26 21.23 -27.98
N GLY A 26 -11.08 22.28 -27.20
CA GLY A 26 -12.18 23.06 -26.60
C GLY A 26 -11.73 24.46 -26.19
N LYS A 27 -12.68 25.38 -26.00
CA LYS A 27 -12.38 26.74 -25.53
C LYS A 27 -12.02 26.81 -24.04
N VAL A 28 -12.56 25.92 -23.23
CA VAL A 28 -12.38 25.86 -21.79
C VAL A 28 -12.17 24.41 -21.38
N LEU A 29 -11.17 24.16 -20.53
CA LEU A 29 -10.93 22.89 -19.86
C LEU A 29 -11.21 23.06 -18.37
N GLU A 30 -12.23 22.39 -17.86
CA GLU A 30 -12.49 22.29 -16.42
C GLU A 30 -12.09 20.89 -15.95
N VAL A 31 -11.23 20.85 -14.93
CA VAL A 31 -10.75 19.58 -14.32
C VAL A 31 -11.16 19.56 -12.87
N LYS A 32 -11.84 18.47 -12.45
CA LYS A 32 -12.12 18.18 -11.05
C LYS A 32 -11.28 16.99 -10.61
N GLY A 33 -10.48 17.18 -9.60
CA GLY A 33 -9.57 16.14 -9.11
C GLY A 33 -9.31 16.28 -7.62
N ILE A 34 -8.67 15.29 -7.05
CA ILE A 34 -8.18 15.28 -5.67
C ILE A 34 -6.68 15.53 -5.71
N MET A 35 -6.24 16.55 -4.99
CA MET A 35 -4.83 16.88 -4.85
C MET A 35 -4.27 16.20 -3.61
N ILE A 36 -3.27 15.36 -3.79
CA ILE A 36 -2.56 14.67 -2.71
C ILE A 36 -1.24 15.38 -2.47
N THR A 37 -0.95 15.71 -1.23
CA THR A 37 0.29 16.40 -0.84
C THR A 37 1.04 15.60 0.21
N ALA A 38 2.37 15.63 0.13
CA ALA A 38 3.25 15.01 1.10
C ALA A 38 4.41 15.95 1.47
N PRO A 39 5.03 15.78 2.66
CA PRO A 39 6.22 16.54 3.03
C PRO A 39 7.35 16.26 2.04
N LYS A 40 7.98 17.31 1.52
CA LYS A 40 9.10 17.20 0.58
C LYS A 40 10.20 16.28 1.09
N LYS A 41 10.56 16.38 2.36
CA LYS A 41 11.60 15.57 2.99
C LYS A 41 11.36 14.07 2.78
N ASN A 42 10.14 13.60 2.95
CA ASN A 42 9.81 12.17 2.83
C ASN A 42 10.02 11.67 1.40
N ILE A 43 9.66 12.48 0.41
CA ILE A 43 9.82 12.15 -1.01
C ILE A 43 11.30 12.17 -1.41
N TYR A 44 12.00 13.27 -1.12
CA TYR A 44 13.41 13.41 -1.51
C TYR A 44 14.33 12.40 -0.82
N SER A 45 14.04 11.98 0.42
CA SER A 45 14.81 10.96 1.10
C SER A 45 14.77 9.63 0.34
N VAL A 46 13.59 9.21 -0.13
CA VAL A 46 13.43 7.97 -0.90
C VAL A 46 14.09 8.10 -2.27
N LEU A 47 13.88 9.22 -2.96
CA LEU A 47 14.52 9.47 -4.26
C LEU A 47 16.04 9.39 -4.16
N SER A 48 16.65 10.05 -3.17
CA SER A 48 18.11 10.00 -2.98
C SER A 48 18.64 8.59 -2.71
N ILE A 49 17.88 7.75 -2.01
CA ILE A 49 18.26 6.36 -1.77
C ILE A 49 18.22 5.57 -3.08
N MET A 50 17.15 5.74 -3.89
CA MET A 50 17.02 5.07 -5.18
C MET A 50 18.12 5.51 -6.16
N GLU A 51 18.38 6.80 -6.27
CA GLU A 51 19.48 7.34 -7.08
C GLU A 51 20.85 6.82 -6.60
N GLY A 52 21.07 6.79 -5.28
CA GLY A 52 22.29 6.22 -4.68
C GLY A 52 22.48 4.73 -4.98
N ALA A 53 21.39 3.99 -5.15
CA ALA A 53 21.40 2.59 -5.57
C ALA A 53 21.56 2.43 -7.10
N GLY A 54 21.63 3.52 -7.87
CA GLY A 54 21.73 3.49 -9.33
C GLY A 54 20.40 3.19 -10.04
N LEU A 55 19.27 3.35 -9.32
CA LEU A 55 17.93 3.14 -9.86
C LEU A 55 17.33 4.48 -10.28
N GLU A 56 16.60 4.47 -11.37
CA GLU A 56 15.82 5.59 -11.84
C GLU A 56 14.37 5.47 -11.40
N VAL A 57 13.79 6.61 -10.95
CA VAL A 57 12.40 6.64 -10.51
C VAL A 57 11.52 7.13 -11.65
N ALA A 58 10.75 6.22 -12.24
CA ALA A 58 9.88 6.50 -13.37
C ALA A 58 8.61 7.29 -12.97
N ASP A 59 8.05 7.05 -11.79
CA ASP A 59 6.85 7.73 -11.30
C ASP A 59 6.75 7.65 -9.76
N ILE A 60 5.87 8.47 -9.18
CA ILE A 60 5.61 8.52 -7.75
C ILE A 60 4.10 8.49 -7.55
N THR A 61 3.63 7.60 -6.68
CA THR A 61 2.23 7.51 -6.27
C THR A 61 2.13 7.17 -4.78
N ILE A 62 0.92 7.14 -4.23
CA ILE A 62 0.67 6.73 -2.85
C ILE A 62 0.22 5.27 -2.78
N SER A 63 0.49 4.63 -1.64
CA SER A 63 0.12 3.22 -1.40
C SER A 63 -1.35 2.94 -1.65
N GLY A 64 -2.26 3.82 -1.22
CA GLY A 64 -3.68 3.65 -1.43
C GLY A 64 -4.09 3.58 -2.90
N VAL A 65 -3.39 4.27 -3.82
CA VAL A 65 -3.65 4.12 -5.26
C VAL A 65 -3.21 2.74 -5.74
N GLY A 66 -2.03 2.27 -5.33
CA GLY A 66 -1.56 0.92 -5.63
C GLY A 66 -2.51 -0.15 -5.10
N ASP A 67 -2.90 -0.07 -3.83
CA ASP A 67 -3.84 -1.01 -3.22
C ASP A 67 -5.15 -1.10 -4.01
N TYR A 68 -5.68 0.04 -4.46
CA TYR A 68 -6.91 0.07 -5.24
C TYR A 68 -6.73 -0.57 -6.62
N TYR A 69 -5.66 -0.24 -7.33
CA TYR A 69 -5.40 -0.78 -8.66
C TYR A 69 -5.22 -2.30 -8.66
N GLU A 70 -4.78 -2.87 -7.55
CA GLU A 70 -4.67 -4.32 -7.41
C GLU A 70 -6.03 -4.98 -7.16
N VAL A 71 -6.85 -4.42 -6.28
CA VAL A 71 -8.11 -5.07 -5.87
C VAL A 71 -9.33 -4.66 -6.71
N ARG A 72 -9.18 -3.62 -7.57
CA ARG A 72 -10.31 -3.04 -8.34
C ARG A 72 -10.93 -4.05 -9.31
N ASN A 73 -12.23 -3.86 -9.52
CA ASN A 73 -12.99 -4.54 -10.55
C ASN A 73 -14.21 -3.70 -10.95
N ASN A 74 -14.90 -4.09 -12.01
CA ASN A 74 -16.06 -3.35 -12.57
C ASN A 74 -17.21 -3.13 -11.56
N VAL A 75 -17.28 -3.91 -10.48
CA VAL A 75 -18.30 -3.77 -9.44
C VAL A 75 -17.84 -2.74 -8.39
N LEU A 76 -16.60 -2.82 -7.92
CA LEU A 76 -16.05 -1.91 -6.93
C LEU A 76 -15.88 -0.50 -7.50
N ASP A 77 -15.53 -0.38 -8.78
CA ASP A 77 -15.38 0.89 -9.51
C ASP A 77 -16.68 1.73 -9.59
N LYS A 78 -17.82 1.17 -9.19
CA LYS A 78 -19.12 1.87 -9.19
C LYS A 78 -19.63 2.21 -7.79
N LYS A 79 -18.92 1.77 -6.75
CA LYS A 79 -19.38 1.83 -5.36
C LYS A 79 -18.48 2.73 -4.50
N VAL A 80 -18.99 3.04 -3.31
CA VAL A 80 -18.17 3.62 -2.22
C VAL A 80 -17.68 2.48 -1.35
N GLY A 81 -16.40 2.48 -1.02
CA GLY A 81 -15.81 1.43 -0.20
C GLY A 81 -14.53 1.83 0.48
N ALA A 82 -13.96 0.91 1.24
CA ALA A 82 -12.70 1.09 1.93
C ALA A 82 -11.75 -0.07 1.68
N ILE A 83 -10.46 0.23 1.68
CA ILE A 83 -9.38 -0.77 1.69
C ILE A 83 -8.57 -0.56 2.95
N ILE A 84 -8.31 -1.65 3.67
CA ILE A 84 -7.43 -1.72 4.84
C ILE A 84 -6.22 -2.55 4.43
N ASN A 85 -5.06 -1.93 4.38
CA ASN A 85 -3.80 -2.64 4.13
C ASN A 85 -2.99 -2.72 5.43
N ILE A 86 -2.86 -3.93 5.98
CA ILE A 86 -2.16 -4.19 7.24
C ILE A 86 -0.74 -4.67 6.94
N GLY A 87 0.18 -3.71 6.97
CA GLY A 87 1.60 -3.93 6.69
C GLY A 87 2.40 -4.40 7.91
N HIS A 88 3.72 -4.29 7.77
CA HIS A 88 4.66 -4.64 8.83
C HIS A 88 4.69 -3.59 9.93
N GLU A 89 4.83 -2.30 9.60
CA GLU A 89 4.95 -1.21 10.58
C GLU A 89 3.65 -0.42 10.74
N THR A 90 2.86 -0.34 9.68
CA THR A 90 1.67 0.52 9.63
C THR A 90 0.48 -0.20 9.02
N THR A 91 -0.70 0.31 9.35
CA THR A 91 -1.96 -0.06 8.71
C THR A 91 -2.52 1.16 7.99
N ASN A 92 -2.68 1.06 6.68
CA ASN A 92 -3.28 2.12 5.86
C ASN A 92 -4.76 1.85 5.67
N VAL A 93 -5.58 2.88 5.91
CA VAL A 93 -7.03 2.85 5.71
C VAL A 93 -7.37 3.89 4.66
N SER A 94 -7.87 3.47 3.52
CA SER A 94 -8.20 4.36 2.40
C SER A 94 -9.67 4.18 2.01
N VAL A 95 -10.36 5.30 1.77
CA VAL A 95 -11.76 5.33 1.34
C VAL A 95 -11.84 5.77 -0.12
N TYR A 96 -12.66 5.09 -0.89
CA TYR A 96 -12.84 5.30 -2.33
C TYR A 96 -14.28 5.58 -2.67
N ASN A 97 -14.50 6.40 -3.68
CA ASN A 97 -15.80 6.65 -4.27
C ASN A 97 -15.69 6.51 -5.80
N LYS A 98 -16.31 5.48 -6.34
CA LYS A 98 -16.32 5.20 -7.78
C LYS A 98 -14.93 5.21 -8.41
N GLY A 99 -14.01 4.49 -7.81
CA GLY A 99 -12.65 4.35 -8.31
C GLY A 99 -11.67 5.46 -7.94
N CYS A 100 -12.16 6.53 -7.30
CA CYS A 100 -11.32 7.64 -6.86
C CYS A 100 -11.05 7.54 -5.36
N ILE A 101 -9.79 7.66 -4.95
CA ILE A 101 -9.42 7.78 -3.55
C ILE A 101 -9.94 9.11 -3.01
N MET A 102 -10.65 9.07 -1.89
CA MET A 102 -11.24 10.27 -1.27
C MET A 102 -10.42 10.74 -0.08
N ASN A 103 -10.13 9.83 0.81
CA ASN A 103 -9.36 10.06 2.03
C ASN A 103 -8.52 8.84 2.34
N THR A 104 -7.38 9.07 3.00
CA THR A 104 -6.52 8.00 3.51
C THR A 104 -5.94 8.40 4.86
N GLU A 105 -5.74 7.43 5.72
CA GLU A 105 -5.13 7.60 7.04
C GLU A 105 -4.20 6.44 7.33
N THR A 106 -3.12 6.71 8.04
CA THR A 106 -2.13 5.71 8.43
C THR A 106 -2.12 5.53 9.94
N ILE A 107 -2.46 4.34 10.38
CA ILE A 107 -2.35 3.91 11.78
C ILE A 107 -0.93 3.39 11.99
N GLN A 108 -0.22 3.91 13.00
CA GLN A 108 1.16 3.53 13.33
C GLN A 108 1.24 2.19 14.09
N LEU A 109 0.45 1.22 13.64
CA LEU A 109 0.42 -0.15 14.14
C LEU A 109 0.40 -1.13 12.97
N GLY A 110 1.17 -2.22 13.10
CA GLY A 110 1.27 -3.28 12.11
C GLY A 110 1.87 -4.55 12.70
N GLY A 111 2.36 -5.44 11.86
CA GLY A 111 2.92 -6.73 12.25
C GLY A 111 4.10 -6.65 13.23
N THR A 112 4.90 -5.56 13.19
CA THR A 112 6.01 -5.31 14.11
C THR A 112 5.54 -5.14 15.56
N ASN A 113 4.35 -4.61 15.79
CA ASN A 113 3.81 -4.47 17.13
C ASN A 113 3.55 -5.83 17.77
N ILE A 114 3.06 -6.79 16.98
CA ILE A 114 2.90 -8.20 17.43
C ILE A 114 4.28 -8.81 17.74
N ASP A 115 5.30 -8.56 16.87
CA ASP A 115 6.65 -9.06 17.13
C ASP A 115 7.20 -8.52 18.46
N LYS A 116 6.98 -7.23 18.75
CA LYS A 116 7.38 -6.59 20.01
C LYS A 116 6.64 -7.16 21.21
N ASP A 117 5.33 -7.39 21.09
CA ASP A 117 4.54 -7.98 22.16
C ASP A 117 5.02 -9.38 22.52
N LEU A 118 5.26 -10.24 21.51
CA LEU A 118 5.80 -11.58 21.71
C LEU A 118 7.21 -11.54 22.31
N ALA A 119 8.08 -10.67 21.78
CA ALA A 119 9.43 -10.52 22.27
C ALA A 119 9.47 -10.10 23.73
N TYR A 120 8.60 -9.17 24.12
CA TYR A 120 8.47 -8.70 25.52
C TYR A 120 7.90 -9.77 26.44
N MET A 121 6.79 -10.40 26.05
CA MET A 121 6.08 -11.36 26.90
C MET A 121 6.90 -12.62 27.19
N PHE A 122 7.67 -13.09 26.20
CA PHE A 122 8.46 -14.31 26.32
C PHE A 122 9.95 -14.06 26.54
N ASN A 123 10.36 -12.79 26.66
CA ASN A 123 11.75 -12.39 26.79
C ASN A 123 12.66 -13.02 25.71
N ILE A 124 12.20 -13.01 24.45
CA ILE A 124 12.92 -13.52 23.28
C ILE A 124 13.34 -12.38 22.35
N ASN A 125 14.24 -12.68 21.43
CA ASN A 125 14.64 -11.66 20.47
C ASN A 125 13.55 -11.43 19.41
N ILE A 126 13.55 -10.23 18.80
CA ILE A 126 12.53 -9.78 17.87
C ILE A 126 12.45 -10.63 16.58
N PHE A 127 13.58 -11.24 16.16
CA PHE A 127 13.60 -12.09 14.98
C PHE A 127 12.92 -13.43 15.23
N ASP A 128 13.13 -14.02 16.42
CA ASP A 128 12.45 -15.25 16.83
C ASP A 128 10.96 -14.99 17.04
N ALA A 129 10.60 -13.85 17.64
CA ALA A 129 9.21 -13.42 17.77
C ALA A 129 8.50 -13.34 16.41
N ARG A 130 9.17 -12.78 15.40
CA ARG A 130 8.64 -12.72 14.03
C ARG A 130 8.43 -14.12 13.43
N VAL A 131 9.41 -15.01 13.57
CA VAL A 131 9.31 -16.38 13.08
C VAL A 131 8.14 -17.11 13.75
N ILE A 132 7.99 -16.94 15.06
CA ILE A 132 6.89 -17.54 15.85
C ILE A 132 5.55 -17.00 15.37
N LYS A 133 5.41 -15.69 15.19
CA LYS A 133 4.19 -15.08 14.63
C LYS A 133 3.82 -15.66 13.27
N GLU A 134 4.78 -15.74 12.35
CA GLU A 134 4.53 -16.12 10.95
C GLU A 134 4.30 -17.62 10.76
N LYS A 135 4.98 -18.48 11.54
CA LYS A 135 4.99 -19.92 11.30
C LYS A 135 4.23 -20.73 12.34
N PHE A 136 4.14 -20.24 13.56
CA PHE A 136 3.60 -21.01 14.67
C PHE A 136 2.26 -20.48 15.17
N ALA A 137 2.07 -19.15 15.21
CA ALA A 137 0.84 -18.54 15.71
C ALA A 137 -0.37 -18.77 14.79
N SER A 138 -1.53 -18.62 15.39
CA SER A 138 -2.81 -18.41 14.70
C SER A 138 -3.35 -17.03 15.09
N SER A 139 -4.24 -16.48 14.30
CA SER A 139 -4.96 -15.26 14.69
C SER A 139 -6.24 -15.54 15.49
N HIS A 140 -6.58 -16.82 15.70
CA HIS A 140 -7.79 -17.19 16.41
C HIS A 140 -7.63 -18.54 17.11
N LYS A 141 -7.77 -18.57 18.44
CA LYS A 141 -7.54 -19.75 19.28
C LYS A 141 -8.49 -20.94 19.00
N ARG A 142 -9.73 -20.70 18.56
CA ARG A 142 -10.66 -21.77 18.20
C ARG A 142 -10.22 -22.65 17.01
N PHE A 143 -9.24 -22.17 16.25
CA PHE A 143 -8.73 -22.88 15.07
C PHE A 143 -7.38 -23.54 15.30
N ILE A 144 -6.97 -23.67 16.56
CA ILE A 144 -5.83 -24.48 16.98
C ILE A 144 -6.35 -25.89 17.19
N ALA A 145 -5.95 -26.81 16.29
CA ALA A 145 -6.38 -28.22 16.35
C ALA A 145 -5.62 -29.01 17.43
N LEU A 146 -4.31 -28.75 17.54
CA LEU A 146 -3.41 -29.33 18.55
C LEU A 146 -2.69 -28.18 19.25
N ASN A 147 -2.54 -28.27 20.53
CA ASN A 147 -1.79 -27.29 21.29
C ASN A 147 -0.31 -27.63 21.23
N ASP A 148 0.33 -27.25 20.12
CA ASP A 148 1.73 -27.51 19.87
C ASP A 148 2.63 -26.67 20.77
N ILE A 149 3.87 -27.16 20.95
CA ILE A 149 4.91 -26.51 21.73
C ILE A 149 6.04 -26.11 20.79
N TYR A 150 6.47 -24.85 20.88
CA TYR A 150 7.62 -24.30 20.16
C TYR A 150 8.79 -24.09 21.13
N MET A 151 9.96 -24.61 20.79
CA MET A 151 11.19 -24.44 21.58
C MET A 151 11.96 -23.24 21.05
N VAL A 152 12.31 -22.30 21.92
CA VAL A 152 13.08 -21.12 21.58
C VAL A 152 14.02 -20.75 22.73
N LYS A 153 15.13 -20.05 22.44
CA LYS A 153 16.00 -19.50 23.47
C LYS A 153 15.56 -18.10 23.85
N ASN A 154 15.48 -17.85 25.15
CA ASN A 154 15.25 -16.51 25.65
C ASN A 154 16.51 -15.64 25.52
N THR A 155 16.43 -14.36 25.86
CA THR A 155 17.56 -13.42 25.81
C THR A 155 18.72 -13.78 26.77
N ALA A 156 18.44 -14.59 27.81
CA ALA A 156 19.45 -15.12 28.71
C ALA A 156 20.13 -16.41 28.19
N GLY A 157 19.69 -16.94 27.03
CA GLY A 157 20.23 -18.16 26.42
C GLY A 157 19.59 -19.45 26.93
N GLU A 158 18.56 -19.37 27.77
CA GLU A 158 17.84 -20.52 28.31
C GLU A 158 16.79 -21.01 27.32
N GLU A 159 16.62 -22.32 27.18
CA GLU A 159 15.55 -22.90 26.37
C GLU A 159 14.20 -22.79 27.10
N ILE A 160 13.23 -22.16 26.44
CA ILE A 160 11.88 -22.05 26.92
C ILE A 160 10.88 -22.73 25.99
N LYS A 161 9.77 -23.19 26.54
CA LYS A 161 8.68 -23.85 25.83
C LYS A 161 7.53 -22.84 25.68
N LEU A 162 7.17 -22.53 24.45
CA LEU A 162 6.02 -21.69 24.15
C LEU A 162 4.84 -22.53 23.74
N ASN A 163 3.72 -22.28 24.37
CA ASN A 163 2.45 -22.91 24.09
C ASN A 163 1.74 -22.15 22.95
N GLN A 164 1.22 -22.86 21.96
CA GLN A 164 0.60 -22.23 20.79
C GLN A 164 -0.64 -21.41 21.16
N ILE A 165 -1.39 -21.80 22.19
CA ILE A 165 -2.57 -21.06 22.63
C ILE A 165 -2.15 -19.70 23.21
N GLU A 166 -1.15 -19.66 24.08
CA GLU A 166 -0.64 -18.44 24.69
C GLU A 166 -0.08 -17.46 23.65
N VAL A 167 0.71 -17.97 22.71
CA VAL A 167 1.24 -17.18 21.58
C VAL A 167 0.08 -16.63 20.75
N THR A 168 -0.92 -17.44 20.47
CA THR A 168 -2.07 -17.04 19.66
C THR A 168 -2.93 -16.00 20.36
N GLU A 169 -3.08 -16.04 21.68
CA GLU A 169 -3.83 -15.03 22.43
C GLU A 169 -3.20 -13.65 22.27
N ILE A 170 -1.88 -13.54 22.42
CA ILE A 170 -1.15 -12.28 22.25
C ILE A 170 -1.31 -11.75 20.82
N VAL A 171 -1.13 -12.64 19.81
CA VAL A 171 -1.28 -12.28 18.39
C VAL A 171 -2.70 -11.83 18.10
N MET A 172 -3.70 -12.57 18.57
CA MET A 172 -5.12 -12.27 18.36
C MET A 172 -5.49 -10.91 18.94
N ASP A 173 -5.10 -10.63 20.18
CA ASP A 173 -5.44 -9.37 20.87
C ASP A 173 -4.91 -8.16 20.12
N ARG A 174 -3.68 -8.22 19.62
CA ARG A 174 -3.10 -7.13 18.83
C ARG A 174 -3.80 -6.98 17.48
N ILE A 175 -4.15 -8.07 16.82
CA ILE A 175 -4.89 -8.01 15.55
C ILE A 175 -6.28 -7.40 15.77
N VAL A 176 -6.97 -7.79 16.84
CA VAL A 176 -8.28 -7.22 17.22
C VAL A 176 -8.18 -5.72 17.44
N GLU A 177 -7.15 -5.26 18.13
CA GLU A 177 -6.91 -3.82 18.32
C GLU A 177 -6.72 -3.10 16.98
N ILE A 178 -5.84 -3.60 16.12
CA ILE A 178 -5.58 -3.00 14.78
C ILE A 178 -6.87 -2.94 13.96
N LEU A 179 -7.64 -4.03 13.91
CA LEU A 179 -8.88 -4.10 13.14
C LEU A 179 -9.95 -3.15 13.69
N ASN A 180 -10.08 -3.02 15.00
CA ASN A 180 -11.02 -2.08 15.62
C ASN A 180 -10.63 -0.62 15.36
N LEU A 181 -9.33 -0.30 15.42
CA LEU A 181 -8.83 1.03 15.05
C LEU A 181 -9.09 1.33 13.58
N ALA A 182 -8.83 0.38 12.68
CA ALA A 182 -9.10 0.54 11.25
C ALA A 182 -10.60 0.75 10.99
N ARG A 183 -11.48 -0.01 11.67
CA ARG A 183 -12.93 0.18 11.59
C ARG A 183 -13.35 1.58 12.04
N LYS A 184 -12.79 2.07 13.13
CA LYS A 184 -13.04 3.44 13.62
C LYS A 184 -12.58 4.49 12.63
N GLN A 185 -11.40 4.30 12.01
CA GLN A 185 -10.89 5.23 11.00
C GLN A 185 -11.79 5.31 9.77
N ILE A 186 -12.34 4.22 9.27
CA ILE A 186 -13.31 4.26 8.17
C ILE A 186 -14.46 5.20 8.49
N LEU A 187 -15.03 5.12 9.71
CA LEU A 187 -16.14 5.97 10.13
C LEU A 187 -15.76 7.46 10.25
N LEU A 188 -14.49 7.75 10.54
CA LEU A 188 -13.97 9.13 10.59
C LEU A 188 -13.69 9.70 9.20
N LEU A 189 -13.21 8.86 8.28
CA LEU A 189 -12.82 9.27 6.93
C LEU A 189 -14.01 9.56 6.01
N THR A 190 -15.17 8.99 6.28
CA THR A 190 -16.36 9.21 5.46
C THR A 190 -17.66 9.12 6.26
N LYS A 191 -18.63 9.95 5.86
CA LYS A 191 -20.03 9.86 6.31
C LYS A 191 -20.91 9.10 5.31
N GLN A 192 -20.36 8.67 4.18
CA GLN A 192 -21.10 7.91 3.18
C GLN A 192 -21.24 6.44 3.60
N ASN A 193 -22.32 5.81 3.15
CA ASN A 193 -22.49 4.37 3.37
C ASN A 193 -21.45 3.59 2.59
N ILE A 194 -20.65 2.80 3.29
CA ILE A 194 -19.65 1.90 2.73
C ILE A 194 -20.36 0.66 2.18
N SER A 195 -20.15 0.37 0.90
CA SER A 195 -20.74 -0.78 0.20
C SER A 195 -19.82 -1.99 0.16
N TYR A 196 -18.53 -1.80 0.42
CA TYR A 196 -17.54 -2.89 0.51
C TYR A 196 -16.36 -2.48 1.39
N ILE A 197 -15.75 -3.45 2.03
CA ILE A 197 -14.46 -3.33 2.71
C ILE A 197 -13.57 -4.44 2.17
N VAL A 198 -12.38 -4.09 1.73
CA VAL A 198 -11.34 -5.05 1.33
C VAL A 198 -10.20 -4.96 2.34
N ILE A 199 -9.72 -6.11 2.81
CA ILE A 199 -8.55 -6.17 3.71
C ILE A 199 -7.44 -6.92 2.99
N THR A 200 -6.24 -6.34 3.01
CA THR A 200 -5.03 -6.88 2.41
C THR A 200 -3.80 -6.58 3.28
N GLY A 201 -2.62 -6.91 2.78
CA GLY A 201 -1.35 -6.71 3.46
C GLY A 201 -0.81 -7.98 4.11
N GLY A 202 0.48 -7.97 4.43
CA GLY A 202 1.19 -9.18 4.88
C GLY A 202 0.62 -9.83 6.15
N LEU A 203 -0.06 -9.07 7.02
CA LEU A 203 -0.66 -9.62 8.24
C LEU A 203 -1.85 -10.55 7.95
N THR A 204 -2.50 -10.41 6.79
CA THR A 204 -3.63 -11.27 6.39
C THR A 204 -3.23 -12.73 6.13
N GLU A 205 -1.92 -13.00 5.99
CA GLU A 205 -1.37 -14.34 5.75
C GLU A 205 -1.32 -15.22 7.03
N ILE A 206 -1.55 -14.63 8.21
CA ILE A 206 -1.58 -15.41 9.45
C ILE A 206 -2.76 -16.39 9.42
N ARG A 207 -2.51 -17.62 9.87
CA ARG A 207 -3.52 -18.67 9.95
C ARG A 207 -4.80 -18.18 10.63
N ALA A 208 -5.96 -18.53 10.10
CA ALA A 208 -7.30 -18.21 10.59
C ALA A 208 -7.65 -16.69 10.61
N PHE A 209 -6.85 -15.81 9.98
CA PHE A 209 -7.10 -14.37 9.93
C PHE A 209 -8.52 -14.04 9.44
N LYS A 210 -8.98 -14.72 8.41
CA LYS A 210 -10.32 -14.57 7.85
C LYS A 210 -11.43 -14.76 8.90
N ASN A 211 -11.27 -15.72 9.79
CA ASN A 211 -12.26 -16.01 10.82
C ASN A 211 -12.37 -14.86 11.82
N LEU A 212 -11.24 -14.32 12.26
CA LEU A 212 -11.19 -13.17 13.17
C LEU A 212 -11.80 -11.91 12.53
N VAL A 213 -11.48 -11.65 11.26
CA VAL A 213 -12.08 -10.54 10.52
C VAL A 213 -13.60 -10.65 10.46
N TYR A 214 -14.12 -11.84 10.19
CA TYR A 214 -15.56 -12.06 10.10
C TYR A 214 -16.28 -11.87 11.45
N GLU A 215 -15.62 -12.09 12.57
CA GLU A 215 -16.17 -11.78 13.89
C GLU A 215 -16.29 -10.26 14.14
N ILE A 216 -15.35 -9.47 13.61
CA ILE A 216 -15.29 -8.02 13.87
C ILE A 216 -16.11 -7.23 12.84
N PHE A 217 -16.02 -7.57 11.57
CA PHE A 217 -16.62 -6.80 10.47
C PHE A 217 -17.88 -7.44 9.88
N GLY A 218 -18.12 -8.73 10.14
CA GLY A 218 -19.14 -9.52 9.45
C GLY A 218 -18.61 -10.19 8.18
N LYS A 219 -19.47 -11.02 7.56
CA LYS A 219 -19.08 -11.85 6.41
C LYS A 219 -19.01 -11.10 5.07
N ASP A 220 -19.47 -9.86 5.03
CA ASP A 220 -19.50 -9.05 3.80
C ASP A 220 -18.16 -8.39 3.46
N VAL A 221 -17.16 -8.58 4.33
CA VAL A 221 -15.79 -8.09 4.11
C VAL A 221 -15.04 -9.04 3.18
N ILE A 222 -14.34 -8.47 2.22
CA ILE A 222 -13.50 -9.18 1.27
C ILE A 222 -12.07 -9.23 1.81
N ILE A 223 -11.52 -10.41 1.98
CA ILE A 223 -10.09 -10.57 2.21
C ILE A 223 -9.46 -10.85 0.86
N TYR A 224 -8.63 -9.92 0.44
CA TYR A 224 -7.91 -10.02 -0.82
C TYR A 224 -6.88 -11.15 -0.74
N THR A 225 -6.70 -11.85 -1.84
CA THR A 225 -5.67 -12.88 -1.99
C THR A 225 -4.92 -12.57 -3.27
N GLU A 226 -3.62 -12.29 -3.14
CA GLU A 226 -2.73 -12.06 -4.27
C GLU A 226 -2.47 -13.36 -5.02
N ASP A 227 -2.83 -13.42 -6.30
CA ASP A 227 -2.70 -14.61 -7.14
C ASP A 227 -1.71 -14.45 -8.31
N THR A 228 -1.10 -13.28 -8.44
CA THR A 228 -0.11 -12.98 -9.48
C THR A 228 1.06 -13.94 -9.39
N LEU A 229 1.38 -14.58 -10.50
CA LEU A 229 2.45 -15.60 -10.57
C LEU A 229 3.79 -14.99 -10.13
N GLY A 230 4.44 -15.65 -9.17
CA GLY A 230 5.73 -15.23 -8.60
C GLY A 230 5.63 -14.31 -7.39
N VAL A 231 4.47 -13.70 -7.11
CA VAL A 231 4.26 -12.77 -5.98
C VAL A 231 3.01 -13.08 -5.15
N ARG A 232 2.68 -14.36 -5.04
CA ARG A 232 1.48 -14.86 -4.32
C ARG A 232 1.56 -14.65 -2.81
N ASN A 233 1.57 -13.38 -2.39
CA ASN A 233 1.52 -13.01 -0.98
C ASN A 233 1.01 -11.58 -0.88
N ASN A 234 0.06 -11.32 -0.01
CA ASN A 234 -0.59 -10.03 0.14
C ASN A 234 0.35 -8.88 0.56
N LYS A 235 1.58 -9.18 0.99
CA LYS A 235 2.60 -8.14 1.23
C LYS A 235 3.00 -7.39 -0.05
N TYR A 236 2.73 -7.95 -1.22
CA TYR A 236 3.06 -7.36 -2.53
C TYR A 236 1.90 -6.60 -3.17
N THR A 237 0.68 -6.63 -2.61
CA THR A 237 -0.53 -5.99 -3.15
C THR A 237 -0.25 -4.56 -3.64
N THR A 238 0.33 -3.71 -2.79
CA THR A 238 0.64 -2.32 -3.14
C THR A 238 1.62 -2.24 -4.32
N ALA A 239 2.68 -3.05 -4.33
CA ALA A 239 3.71 -3.00 -5.36
C ALA A 239 3.16 -3.46 -6.72
N VAL A 240 2.41 -4.56 -6.75
CA VAL A 240 1.75 -5.05 -7.97
C VAL A 240 0.75 -4.03 -8.51
N GLY A 241 -0.06 -3.45 -7.63
CA GLY A 241 -1.02 -2.43 -8.01
C GLY A 241 -0.39 -1.13 -8.51
N MET A 242 0.77 -0.72 -7.97
CA MET A 242 1.53 0.42 -8.49
C MET A 242 2.01 0.17 -9.92
N ILE A 243 2.46 -1.04 -10.24
CA ILE A 243 2.84 -1.42 -11.61
C ILE A 243 1.62 -1.38 -12.53
N LYS A 244 0.47 -1.93 -12.12
CA LYS A 244 -0.78 -1.88 -12.88
C LYS A 244 -1.25 -0.45 -13.11
N TYR A 245 -1.18 0.40 -12.09
CA TYR A 245 -1.48 1.83 -12.18
C TYR A 245 -0.59 2.54 -13.20
N PHE A 246 0.71 2.31 -13.14
CA PHE A 246 1.66 2.90 -14.07
C PHE A 246 1.39 2.46 -15.51
N ALA A 247 1.13 1.18 -15.75
CA ALA A 247 0.78 0.65 -17.07
C ALA A 247 -0.50 1.31 -17.64
N ASP A 248 -1.57 1.42 -16.86
CA ASP A 248 -2.83 2.09 -17.23
C ASP A 248 -2.61 3.59 -17.56
N LYS A 249 -1.75 4.25 -16.78
CA LYS A 249 -1.37 5.65 -17.00
C LYS A 249 -0.61 5.84 -18.32
N MET A 250 0.27 4.91 -18.67
CA MET A 250 1.00 4.93 -19.95
C MET A 250 0.08 4.68 -21.14
N GLU A 251 -0.81 3.69 -21.05
CA GLU A 251 -1.82 3.42 -22.06
C GLU A 251 -2.71 4.65 -22.31
N THR A 252 -3.17 5.30 -21.23
CA THR A 252 -4.00 6.52 -21.32
C THR A 252 -3.27 7.66 -22.02
N ARG A 253 -1.93 7.76 -21.90
CA ARG A 253 -1.10 8.76 -22.56
C ARG A 253 -0.73 8.41 -24.00
N GLY A 254 -1.13 7.24 -24.49
CA GLY A 254 -0.76 6.73 -25.82
C GLY A 254 0.74 6.44 -25.94
N LYS A 255 1.41 6.16 -24.82
CA LYS A 255 2.83 5.76 -24.76
C LYS A 255 2.90 4.30 -24.40
N GLU A 256 3.60 3.51 -25.20
CA GLU A 256 3.84 2.10 -24.91
C GLU A 256 4.97 1.87 -23.90
N TYR A 257 5.75 2.93 -23.54
CA TYR A 257 6.97 2.80 -22.76
C TYR A 257 7.11 3.85 -21.66
N SER A 258 8.09 3.62 -20.79
CA SER A 258 8.41 4.41 -19.62
C SER A 258 8.50 5.91 -19.91
N MET A 259 8.48 6.74 -18.86
CA MET A 259 8.72 8.19 -18.96
C MET A 259 10.18 8.52 -19.32
N VAL A 260 11.02 7.51 -19.49
CA VAL A 260 12.41 7.61 -19.92
C VAL A 260 12.42 7.91 -21.42
N ASP A 261 13.10 8.97 -21.82
CA ASP A 261 13.33 9.26 -23.24
C ASP A 261 14.43 8.35 -23.81
N ARG A 262 14.62 8.36 -25.15
CA ARG A 262 15.62 7.49 -25.79
C ARG A 262 17.06 7.75 -25.35
N GLU A 263 17.38 8.99 -24.94
CA GLU A 263 18.72 9.34 -24.46
C GLU A 263 18.95 8.73 -23.06
N ASP A 264 17.91 8.71 -22.23
CA ASP A 264 17.95 8.09 -20.91
C ASP A 264 17.95 6.56 -20.98
N GLU A 265 17.28 5.96 -21.99
CA GLU A 265 17.31 4.52 -22.26
C GLU A 265 18.73 4.04 -22.67
N GLU A 266 19.46 4.83 -23.49
CA GLU A 266 20.84 4.53 -23.86
C GLU A 266 21.78 4.60 -22.65
N LEU A 267 21.52 5.48 -21.67
CA LEU A 267 22.27 5.59 -20.42
C LEU A 267 22.02 4.40 -19.49
N LEU A 268 20.81 3.83 -19.49
CA LEU A 268 20.47 2.62 -18.75
C LEU A 268 21.18 1.38 -19.31
N ILE A 269 21.30 1.30 -20.65
CA ILE A 269 21.98 0.19 -21.32
C ILE A 269 23.50 0.29 -21.19
N ASN A 270 24.06 1.50 -21.06
CA ASN A 270 25.51 1.78 -20.95
C ASN A 270 25.87 2.58 -19.68
N PRO A 271 25.85 1.95 -18.49
CA PRO A 271 26.10 2.65 -17.22
C PRO A 271 27.50 3.26 -17.07
N ASN A 272 28.45 2.93 -17.95
CA ASN A 272 29.82 3.45 -17.94
C ASN A 272 30.00 4.84 -18.57
N ASN A 273 28.95 5.40 -19.18
CA ASN A 273 29.02 6.69 -19.88
C ASN A 273 28.47 7.86 -19.02
N LYS A 274 28.65 7.79 -17.70
CA LYS A 274 28.14 8.79 -16.73
C LYS A 274 29.00 10.06 -16.75
N ASN A 275 28.64 11.01 -17.62
CA ASN A 275 29.08 12.39 -17.48
C ASN A 275 28.32 13.09 -16.33
N LYS A 276 29.03 13.81 -15.48
CA LYS A 276 28.50 14.56 -14.30
C LYS A 276 27.35 15.56 -14.59
N LYS A 277 27.02 15.80 -15.85
CA LYS A 277 25.94 16.72 -16.28
C LYS A 277 24.52 16.15 -16.10
N ASP A 278 24.39 14.83 -15.95
CA ASP A 278 23.06 14.18 -15.96
C ASP A 278 22.32 14.20 -14.63
N ARG A 279 23.05 14.39 -13.48
CA ARG A 279 22.42 14.60 -12.17
C ARG A 279 21.50 15.82 -12.08
N THR A 280 21.72 16.81 -12.96
CA THR A 280 20.93 18.04 -13.03
C THR A 280 19.62 17.86 -13.80
N LYS A 281 19.51 16.84 -14.68
CA LYS A 281 18.30 16.63 -15.50
C LYS A 281 17.14 16.06 -14.67
N ILE A 282 17.40 15.10 -13.78
CA ILE A 282 16.36 14.51 -12.91
C ILE A 282 15.77 15.59 -12.01
N THR A 283 16.60 16.44 -11.41
CA THR A 283 16.14 17.58 -10.60
C THR A 283 15.31 18.58 -11.44
N LYS A 284 15.60 18.75 -12.73
CA LYS A 284 14.83 19.62 -13.63
C LYS A 284 13.48 19.02 -14.03
N ILE A 285 13.41 17.71 -14.30
CA ILE A 285 12.17 17.02 -14.62
C ILE A 285 11.22 17.08 -13.40
N PHE A 286 11.73 16.78 -12.22
CA PHE A 286 10.94 16.88 -10.98
C PHE A 286 10.70 18.33 -10.55
N GLY A 287 11.62 19.26 -10.82
CA GLY A 287 11.45 20.70 -10.57
C GLY A 287 10.31 21.31 -11.37
N SER A 288 10.17 20.95 -12.66
CA SER A 288 9.02 21.38 -13.48
C SER A 288 7.69 20.74 -13.05
N PHE A 289 7.74 19.52 -12.49
CA PHE A 289 6.56 18.83 -11.97
C PHE A 289 6.12 19.35 -10.59
N ILE A 290 7.07 19.87 -9.80
CA ILE A 290 6.86 20.34 -8.40
C ILE A 290 6.65 21.85 -8.34
N GLY A 291 6.70 22.56 -9.45
CA GLY A 291 6.38 24.01 -9.51
C GLY A 291 7.37 24.91 -8.75
N THR A 292 8.63 24.49 -8.59
CA THR A 292 9.67 25.40 -8.13
C THR A 292 10.15 26.25 -9.31
N LYS A 293 9.54 27.44 -9.50
CA LYS A 293 10.27 28.55 -10.10
C LYS A 293 11.35 28.94 -9.08
N GLU A 294 12.61 28.78 -9.45
CA GLU A 294 13.68 29.53 -8.81
C GLU A 294 13.51 30.97 -9.24
N ASP A 295 13.22 31.86 -8.29
CA ASP A 295 13.54 33.30 -8.36
C ASP A 295 15.00 33.49 -8.01
#